data_aa3c28e00815a5fe768d52dd5b8e5856
#
_entry.id   aa3c28e00815a5fe768d52dd5b8e5856
#
_cell.length_a   1.000
_cell.length_b   1.000
_cell.length_c   1.000
_cell.angle_alpha   90.00
_cell.angle_beta   90.00
_cell.angle_gamma   90.00
#
_symmetry.space_group_name_H-M   'P 1'
#
loop_
_entity.id
_entity.type
_entity.pdbx_description
1 polymer ?
#
loop_
_entity_poly.entity_id
_entity_poly.type
_entity_poly.pdbx_seq_one_letter_code
_entity_poly.pdbx_strand_id
1 'polypeptide(L)'
;MRQKCMDKRKELIDSIIETARKDPIKAYHTLIKPIDKTGLQPTDRSDSPECINCIDNFVAILHEMKDTASQLKHKNVFANFDVDSEIDDVEFNYDKHVKSHVRPAFSTSRIYTEPPENTTFMECYDVRHNAGRILEVSIYALTDRPEKLYVITPLEYNLKPLELKLIERVRKKMIRHRPADLNFADPSNSREYFKRMGKQMLVDDARVYNIALTPFQINTYSDLLAKYTTGLGILEDLLSDERVTDVYINAPADLNPVHVVMDGDECATNVFLSQDDLDSMVSRFRAISGRPFGEATPVLEMELKEYGVRVSVIGDPLSANGLAYAFRKHSRTPWTLPRLINTGSISPLAAGLLSFLMDGQLSVLVAGDVGAGKTSLLCAMLLEIPQKYRILTIEDT
;
A
#
# COMPACT_ATOMS: atom_id res chain seq x y z
N MET A 1 -34.43 16.27 38.68
CA MET A 1 -33.63 15.02 38.87
C MET A 1 -33.72 14.11 37.65
N ARG A 2 -34.92 13.72 37.17
CA ARG A 2 -35.13 12.80 36.04
C ARG A 2 -34.38 13.22 34.77
N GLN A 3 -34.41 14.49 34.41
CA GLN A 3 -33.74 15.02 33.19
C GLN A 3 -32.19 14.88 33.29
N LYS A 4 -31.61 15.30 34.41
CA LYS A 4 -30.15 15.18 34.64
C LYS A 4 -29.61 13.73 34.58
N CYS A 5 -30.43 12.76 35.00
CA CYS A 5 -30.06 11.34 34.97
C CYS A 5 -30.12 10.78 33.53
N MET A 6 -31.12 11.19 32.76
CA MET A 6 -31.21 10.82 31.32
C MET A 6 -30.09 11.45 30.51
N ASP A 7 -29.76 12.73 30.78
CA ASP A 7 -28.70 13.43 30.06
C ASP A 7 -27.32 12.76 30.30
N LYS A 8 -26.98 12.42 31.53
CA LYS A 8 -25.72 11.70 31.86
C LYS A 8 -25.62 10.32 31.19
N ARG A 9 -26.74 9.59 31.08
CA ARG A 9 -26.76 8.27 30.42
C ARG A 9 -26.60 8.40 28.92
N LYS A 10 -27.27 9.41 28.35
CA LYS A 10 -27.11 9.71 26.93
C LYS A 10 -25.66 10.11 26.62
N GLU A 11 -25.05 10.98 27.43
CA GLU A 11 -23.66 11.36 27.32
C GLU A 11 -22.72 10.12 27.38
N LEU A 12 -22.99 9.17 28.26
CA LEU A 12 -22.19 7.95 28.37
C LEU A 12 -22.32 7.08 27.10
N ILE A 13 -23.53 6.86 26.62
CA ILE A 13 -23.76 6.10 25.37
C ILE A 13 -23.11 6.80 24.17
N ASP A 14 -23.30 8.11 24.04
CA ASP A 14 -22.72 8.91 22.96
C ASP A 14 -21.18 8.86 23.02
N SER A 15 -20.60 8.92 24.22
CA SER A 15 -19.16 8.78 24.43
C SER A 15 -18.63 7.38 24.04
N ILE A 16 -19.35 6.31 24.40
CA ILE A 16 -19.00 4.94 24.01
C ILE A 16 -19.08 4.78 22.48
N ILE A 17 -20.15 5.30 21.86
CA ILE A 17 -20.33 5.22 20.40
C ILE A 17 -19.23 6.02 19.69
N GLU A 18 -18.92 7.22 20.17
CA GLU A 18 -17.84 8.05 19.60
C GLU A 18 -16.47 7.36 19.76
N THR A 19 -16.19 6.79 20.93
CA THR A 19 -14.97 6.01 21.17
C THR A 19 -14.92 4.78 20.27
N ALA A 20 -16.04 4.05 20.11
CA ALA A 20 -16.09 2.88 19.24
C ALA A 20 -15.83 3.19 17.75
N ARG A 21 -16.14 4.41 17.32
CA ARG A 21 -15.83 4.89 15.96
C ARG A 21 -14.33 5.13 15.75
N LYS A 22 -13.61 5.48 16.81
CA LYS A 22 -12.19 5.85 16.78
C LYS A 22 -11.30 4.66 17.18
N ASP A 23 -11.70 3.95 18.23
CA ASP A 23 -10.99 2.83 18.83
C ASP A 23 -11.99 1.82 19.40
N PRO A 24 -12.34 0.76 18.64
CA PRO A 24 -13.32 -0.24 19.06
C PRO A 24 -12.93 -0.98 20.34
N ILE A 25 -11.62 -1.16 20.60
CA ILE A 25 -11.15 -1.90 21.76
C ILE A 25 -11.25 -1.06 23.02
N LYS A 26 -10.84 0.21 22.94
CA LYS A 26 -11.02 1.17 24.04
C LYS A 26 -12.51 1.32 24.39
N ALA A 27 -13.39 1.34 23.39
CA ALA A 27 -14.84 1.36 23.59
C ALA A 27 -15.34 0.10 24.31
N TYR A 28 -14.85 -1.07 23.94
CA TYR A 28 -15.19 -2.33 24.60
C TYR A 28 -14.77 -2.30 26.09
N HIS A 29 -13.55 -1.87 26.41
CA HIS A 29 -13.09 -1.72 27.78
C HIS A 29 -13.87 -0.64 28.56
N THR A 30 -14.23 0.45 27.88
CA THR A 30 -15.07 1.49 28.47
C THR A 30 -16.47 0.98 28.78
N LEU A 31 -16.99 0.06 27.94
CA LEU A 31 -18.30 -0.56 28.13
C LEU A 31 -18.32 -1.56 29.29
N ILE A 32 -17.24 -2.33 29.48
CA ILE A 32 -17.14 -3.34 30.57
C ILE A 32 -17.04 -2.65 31.94
N LYS A 33 -16.23 -1.63 32.08
CA LYS A 33 -15.99 -0.92 33.36
C LYS A 33 -17.28 -0.47 34.09
N PRO A 34 -18.26 0.16 33.44
CA PRO A 34 -19.50 0.58 34.10
C PRO A 34 -20.40 -0.59 34.52
N ILE A 35 -20.36 -1.71 33.82
CA ILE A 35 -21.21 -2.88 34.11
C ILE A 35 -20.65 -3.64 35.32
N ASP A 36 -19.35 -3.81 35.40
CA ASP A 36 -18.70 -4.61 36.46
C ASP A 36 -18.50 -3.82 37.77
N LYS A 37 -18.27 -2.52 37.69
CA LYS A 37 -18.10 -1.65 38.86
C LYS A 37 -19.34 -0.81 39.13
N THR A 38 -20.55 -1.29 38.93
CA THR A 38 -21.79 -0.57 39.22
C THR A 38 -21.60 0.87 39.74
N GLY A 39 -20.93 1.71 38.97
CA GLY A 39 -20.64 3.09 39.30
C GLY A 39 -21.89 4.00 39.33
N LEU A 40 -23.05 3.39 39.22
CA LEU A 40 -24.33 3.90 39.65
C LEU A 40 -24.38 3.73 41.21
N GLN A 41 -23.58 4.56 41.92
CA GLN A 41 -23.64 4.58 43.36
C GLN A 41 -25.08 4.79 43.85
N PRO A 42 -25.47 4.10 44.95
CA PRO A 42 -26.83 4.17 45.52
C PRO A 42 -27.26 5.56 45.97
N THR A 43 -26.35 6.52 46.02
CA THR A 43 -26.60 7.89 46.51
C THR A 43 -27.50 8.73 45.58
N ASP A 44 -27.77 8.30 44.37
CA ASP A 44 -28.68 8.99 43.44
C ASP A 44 -30.01 8.23 43.24
N ARG A 45 -30.31 7.22 44.04
CA ARG A 45 -31.58 6.48 43.96
C ARG A 45 -32.68 7.31 44.62
N SER A 46 -33.59 7.84 43.79
CA SER A 46 -34.96 8.07 44.23
C SER A 46 -35.64 6.68 44.19
N ASP A 47 -36.23 6.21 45.31
CA ASP A 47 -36.93 4.93 45.41
C ASP A 47 -38.24 4.88 44.61
N SER A 48 -38.38 5.65 43.55
CA SER A 48 -39.54 5.60 42.70
C SER A 48 -39.46 4.39 41.76
N PRO A 49 -40.53 3.62 41.59
CA PRO A 49 -40.60 2.46 40.70
C PRO A 49 -40.19 2.78 39.25
N GLU A 50 -40.47 4.00 38.84
CA GLU A 50 -40.10 4.49 37.49
C GLU A 50 -38.61 4.75 37.30
N CYS A 51 -37.89 5.07 38.39
CA CYS A 51 -36.46 5.27 38.35
C CYS A 51 -35.72 3.92 38.30
N ILE A 52 -36.22 2.93 39.03
CA ILE A 52 -35.71 1.57 39.03
C ILE A 52 -35.85 0.96 37.62
N ASN A 53 -37.04 1.00 37.04
CA ASN A 53 -37.28 0.48 35.69
C ASN A 53 -36.42 1.19 34.61
N CYS A 54 -36.17 2.47 34.77
CA CYS A 54 -35.28 3.21 33.87
C CYS A 54 -33.81 2.78 34.01
N ILE A 55 -33.34 2.41 35.21
CA ILE A 55 -32.01 1.88 35.45
C ILE A 55 -31.90 0.48 34.85
N ASP A 56 -32.84 -0.35 35.10
CA ASP A 56 -32.85 -1.75 34.61
C ASP A 56 -32.84 -1.81 33.06
N ASN A 57 -33.64 -0.94 32.42
CA ASN A 57 -33.60 -0.81 30.96
C ASN A 57 -32.25 -0.31 30.43
N PHE A 58 -31.62 0.63 31.15
CA PHE A 58 -30.30 1.13 30.75
C PHE A 58 -29.21 0.06 30.90
N VAL A 59 -29.22 -0.69 31.99
CA VAL A 59 -28.32 -1.83 32.22
C VAL A 59 -28.55 -2.92 31.18
N ALA A 60 -29.79 -3.20 30.80
CA ALA A 60 -30.11 -4.15 29.75
C ALA A 60 -29.50 -3.74 28.38
N ILE A 61 -29.59 -2.44 28.02
CA ILE A 61 -28.96 -1.93 26.80
C ILE A 61 -27.42 -2.10 26.85
N LEU A 62 -26.79 -1.79 28.00
CA LEU A 62 -25.34 -1.98 28.14
C LEU A 62 -24.94 -3.45 28.03
N HIS A 63 -25.74 -4.36 28.59
CA HIS A 63 -25.50 -5.81 28.43
C HIS A 63 -25.65 -6.26 26.98
N GLU A 64 -26.66 -5.80 26.26
CA GLU A 64 -26.84 -6.10 24.84
C GLU A 64 -25.67 -5.59 24.00
N MET A 65 -25.17 -4.37 24.28
CA MET A 65 -23.97 -3.83 23.64
C MET A 65 -22.72 -4.66 23.97
N LYS A 66 -22.56 -5.11 25.24
CA LYS A 66 -21.46 -5.98 25.66
C LYS A 66 -21.53 -7.35 24.96
N ASP A 67 -22.69 -7.95 24.88
CA ASP A 67 -22.90 -9.26 24.25
C ASP A 67 -22.59 -9.19 22.74
N THR A 68 -23.06 -8.13 22.08
CA THR A 68 -22.76 -7.88 20.67
C THR A 68 -21.25 -7.68 20.45
N ALA A 69 -20.59 -6.90 21.28
CA ALA A 69 -19.15 -6.70 21.23
C ALA A 69 -18.36 -7.98 21.55
N SER A 70 -18.86 -8.80 22.49
CA SER A 70 -18.26 -10.11 22.84
C SER A 70 -18.37 -11.12 21.70
N GLN A 71 -19.46 -11.09 20.93
CA GLN A 71 -19.59 -11.95 19.74
C GLN A 71 -18.53 -11.59 18.66
N LEU A 72 -18.12 -10.34 18.57
CA LEU A 72 -17.00 -9.92 17.72
C LEU A 72 -15.65 -10.46 18.22
N LYS A 73 -15.48 -10.61 19.55
CA LYS A 73 -14.27 -11.21 20.17
C LYS A 73 -14.02 -12.64 19.69
N HIS A 74 -15.06 -13.45 19.51
CA HIS A 74 -14.94 -14.85 19.06
C HIS A 74 -14.56 -15.00 17.58
N LYS A 75 -14.56 -13.93 16.78
CA LYS A 75 -14.17 -13.96 15.36
C LYS A 75 -12.70 -13.54 15.12
N ASN A 76 -11.78 -14.06 15.90
CA ASN A 76 -10.32 -14.01 15.70
C ASN A 76 -9.61 -12.66 15.77
N VAL A 77 -10.31 -11.52 15.81
CA VAL A 77 -9.65 -10.21 15.88
C VAL A 77 -9.22 -9.85 17.30
N PHE A 78 -9.93 -10.37 18.32
CA PHE A 78 -9.68 -10.05 19.73
C PHE A 78 -9.31 -11.29 20.58
N ALA A 79 -9.10 -12.46 19.98
CA ALA A 79 -8.89 -13.72 20.69
C ALA A 79 -7.59 -13.77 21.51
N ASN A 80 -6.63 -12.91 21.21
CA ASN A 80 -5.31 -12.87 21.86
C ASN A 80 -5.21 -11.79 22.94
N PHE A 81 -6.31 -11.11 23.30
CA PHE A 81 -6.29 -10.12 24.37
C PHE A 81 -6.66 -10.77 25.70
N ASP A 82 -5.66 -10.96 26.55
CA ASP A 82 -5.86 -11.34 27.94
C ASP A 82 -6.52 -10.17 28.68
N VAL A 83 -7.82 -10.28 28.93
CA VAL A 83 -8.64 -9.22 29.57
C VAL A 83 -8.40 -9.12 31.07
N ASP A 84 -7.69 -10.09 31.66
CA ASP A 84 -7.52 -10.24 33.09
C ASP A 84 -6.24 -9.62 33.67
N SER A 85 -5.36 -9.04 32.84
CA SER A 85 -4.24 -8.28 33.34
C SER A 85 -4.69 -6.87 33.73
N GLU A 86 -4.37 -6.43 34.94
CA GLU A 86 -4.64 -5.11 35.53
C GLU A 86 -4.26 -3.97 34.57
N ILE A 87 -5.23 -3.52 33.79
CA ILE A 87 -5.07 -2.42 32.80
C ILE A 87 -5.50 -1.11 33.49
N ASP A 88 -4.92 -0.76 34.60
CA ASP A 88 -5.20 0.55 35.20
C ASP A 88 -4.26 1.66 34.67
N ASP A 89 -3.15 1.33 33.95
CA ASP A 89 -2.16 2.32 33.49
C ASP A 89 -1.67 2.14 32.05
N VAL A 90 -2.21 1.24 31.23
CA VAL A 90 -1.79 1.10 29.84
C VAL A 90 -2.80 1.82 28.95
N GLU A 91 -2.38 2.93 28.39
CA GLU A 91 -3.08 3.56 27.26
C GLU A 91 -3.21 2.51 26.16
N PHE A 92 -4.42 1.96 26.02
CA PHE A 92 -4.68 0.90 25.04
C PHE A 92 -4.48 1.48 23.65
N ASN A 93 -3.35 1.17 23.05
CA ASN A 93 -3.00 1.71 21.76
C ASN A 93 -3.56 0.79 20.66
N TYR A 94 -4.70 1.19 20.04
CA TYR A 94 -5.25 0.54 18.87
C TYR A 94 -4.17 0.29 17.81
N ASP A 95 -3.25 1.24 17.64
CA ASP A 95 -2.17 1.16 16.67
C ASP A 95 -1.22 0.00 16.96
N LYS A 96 -1.02 -0.39 18.21
CA LYS A 96 -0.11 -1.46 18.59
C LYS A 96 -0.71 -2.87 18.42
N HIS A 97 -2.00 -3.04 18.71
CA HIS A 97 -2.60 -4.37 18.82
C HIS A 97 -3.59 -4.74 17.71
N VAL A 98 -4.20 -3.78 17.04
CA VAL A 98 -5.22 -4.03 16.00
C VAL A 98 -4.70 -3.77 14.61
N LYS A 99 -3.79 -2.83 14.46
CA LYS A 99 -3.26 -2.37 13.19
C LYS A 99 -2.62 -3.50 12.38
N SER A 100 -1.88 -4.39 13.05
CA SER A 100 -1.27 -5.58 12.44
C SER A 100 -2.30 -6.57 11.87
N HIS A 101 -3.56 -6.51 12.34
CA HIS A 101 -4.63 -7.45 11.98
C HIS A 101 -5.72 -6.83 11.10
N VAL A 102 -5.73 -5.50 10.95
CA VAL A 102 -6.73 -4.80 10.12
C VAL A 102 -6.17 -4.53 8.74
N ARG A 103 -6.72 -5.27 7.77
CA ARG A 103 -6.46 -5.05 6.36
C ARG A 103 -7.48 -4.06 5.79
N PRO A 104 -7.06 -3.07 4.97
CA PRO A 104 -8.00 -2.25 4.22
C PRO A 104 -8.89 -3.13 3.34
N ALA A 105 -10.21 -2.99 3.45
CA ALA A 105 -11.16 -3.83 2.71
C ALA A 105 -11.06 -3.66 1.18
N PHE A 106 -10.41 -2.61 0.72
CA PHE A 106 -10.14 -2.34 -0.70
C PHE A 106 -8.80 -2.92 -1.20
N SER A 107 -7.97 -3.47 -0.32
CA SER A 107 -6.73 -4.16 -0.67
C SER A 107 -6.90 -5.65 -0.45
N THR A 108 -6.62 -6.45 -1.49
CA THR A 108 -6.57 -7.91 -1.40
C THR A 108 -5.19 -8.41 -1.04
N SER A 109 -4.16 -7.55 -1.17
CA SER A 109 -2.79 -7.82 -0.75
C SER A 109 -2.67 -8.02 0.75
N ARG A 110 -1.83 -8.96 1.17
CA ARG A 110 -1.49 -9.20 2.58
C ARG A 110 -0.14 -8.57 2.90
N ILE A 111 -0.05 -7.92 4.05
CA ILE A 111 1.20 -7.39 4.59
C ILE A 111 1.29 -7.86 6.03
N TYR A 112 2.45 -8.33 6.46
CA TYR A 112 2.75 -8.46 7.87
C TYR A 112 3.55 -7.22 8.31
N THR A 113 3.22 -6.70 9.48
CA THR A 113 3.80 -5.45 10.01
C THR A 113 4.96 -5.71 10.98
N GLU A 114 4.99 -6.88 11.59
CA GLU A 114 6.06 -7.28 12.51
C GLU A 114 7.08 -8.14 11.78
N PRO A 115 8.37 -7.77 11.83
CA PRO A 115 9.42 -8.60 11.24
C PRO A 115 9.52 -9.92 12.02
N PRO A 116 9.92 -11.03 11.37
CA PRO A 116 10.16 -12.31 12.05
C PRO A 116 11.20 -12.19 13.17
N GLU A 117 11.10 -13.04 14.21
CA GLU A 117 12.00 -13.02 15.38
C GLU A 117 13.48 -13.24 15.03
N ASN A 118 13.76 -13.91 13.90
CA ASN A 118 15.13 -14.20 13.41
C ASN A 118 15.70 -13.07 12.56
N THR A 119 15.31 -11.83 12.76
CA THR A 119 15.77 -10.67 12.00
C THR A 119 16.57 -9.69 12.84
N THR A 120 17.56 -9.03 12.23
CA THR A 120 18.31 -7.94 12.84
C THR A 120 18.07 -6.65 12.06
N PHE A 121 17.62 -5.62 12.74
CA PHE A 121 17.39 -4.29 12.13
C PHE A 121 18.70 -3.72 11.56
N MET A 122 18.66 -3.19 10.36
CA MET A 122 19.80 -2.57 9.68
C MET A 122 19.61 -1.06 9.50
N GLU A 123 18.55 -0.66 8.83
CA GLU A 123 18.27 0.75 8.53
C GLU A 123 16.75 1.00 8.37
N CYS A 124 16.35 2.27 8.56
CA CYS A 124 15.02 2.74 8.26
C CYS A 124 15.13 4.09 7.54
N TYR A 125 14.30 4.29 6.52
CA TYR A 125 14.26 5.55 5.77
C TYR A 125 12.87 5.81 5.20
N ASP A 126 12.65 7.08 4.86
CA ASP A 126 11.39 7.55 4.30
C ASP A 126 11.49 7.67 2.77
N VAL A 127 10.53 7.07 2.08
CA VAL A 127 10.35 7.21 0.63
C VAL A 127 9.24 8.22 0.36
N ARG A 128 9.56 9.26 -0.41
CA ARG A 128 8.58 10.28 -0.80
C ARG A 128 7.92 9.91 -2.11
N HIS A 129 6.61 9.72 -2.06
CA HIS A 129 5.79 9.54 -3.24
C HIS A 129 5.44 10.90 -3.87
N ASN A 130 5.18 10.94 -5.19
CA ASN A 130 4.84 12.17 -5.95
C ASN A 130 3.70 13.02 -5.35
N ALA A 131 2.84 12.44 -4.52
CA ALA A 131 1.74 13.13 -3.82
C ALA A 131 2.13 13.70 -2.44
N GLY A 132 3.42 13.73 -2.09
CA GLY A 132 3.89 14.15 -0.77
C GLY A 132 3.62 13.13 0.35
N ARG A 133 3.18 11.91 0.01
CA ARG A 133 3.04 10.81 0.96
C ARG A 133 4.43 10.30 1.35
N ILE A 134 4.58 9.99 2.63
CA ILE A 134 5.78 9.35 3.15
C ILE A 134 5.46 7.88 3.35
N LEU A 135 6.29 7.02 2.79
CA LEU A 135 6.29 5.58 3.02
C LEU A 135 7.51 5.27 3.87
N GLU A 136 7.30 4.66 5.00
CA GLU A 136 8.39 4.17 5.85
C GLU A 136 8.86 2.81 5.34
N VAL A 137 10.15 2.68 5.13
CA VAL A 137 10.83 1.45 4.70
C VAL A 137 11.84 1.07 5.76
N SER A 138 11.77 -0.17 6.22
CA SER A 138 12.71 -0.75 7.19
C SER A 138 13.39 -1.97 6.60
N ILE A 139 14.71 -2.01 6.68
CA ILE A 139 15.53 -3.11 6.18
C ILE A 139 16.07 -3.94 7.34
N TYR A 140 15.94 -5.25 7.22
CA TYR A 140 16.44 -6.21 8.20
C TYR A 140 17.35 -7.25 7.53
N ALA A 141 18.38 -7.69 8.23
CA ALA A 141 19.16 -8.88 7.87
C ALA A 141 18.46 -10.12 8.43
N LEU A 142 18.36 -11.17 7.62
CA LEU A 142 17.93 -12.49 8.06
C LEU A 142 19.15 -13.25 8.61
N THR A 143 19.00 -13.92 9.75
CA THR A 143 20.13 -14.65 10.39
C THR A 143 20.43 -15.98 9.71
N ASP A 144 19.47 -16.54 9.00
CA ASP A 144 19.51 -17.85 8.35
C ASP A 144 19.80 -17.79 6.84
N ARG A 145 19.75 -16.60 6.22
CA ARG A 145 19.89 -16.40 4.78
C ARG A 145 20.67 -15.12 4.48
N PRO A 146 21.41 -15.07 3.36
CA PRO A 146 22.08 -13.84 2.90
C PRO A 146 21.10 -12.78 2.39
N GLU A 147 19.86 -13.16 2.11
CA GLU A 147 18.79 -12.30 1.64
C GLU A 147 18.38 -11.31 2.73
N LYS A 148 18.10 -10.06 2.34
CA LYS A 148 17.58 -9.03 3.25
C LYS A 148 16.05 -9.05 3.24
N LEU A 149 15.45 -8.53 4.31
CA LEU A 149 14.03 -8.32 4.40
C LEU A 149 13.72 -6.83 4.26
N TYR A 150 12.94 -6.50 3.24
CA TYR A 150 12.47 -5.16 2.91
C TYR A 150 11.03 -5.00 3.39
N VAL A 151 10.84 -4.28 4.48
CA VAL A 151 9.53 -4.09 5.13
C VAL A 151 8.98 -2.72 4.81
N ILE A 152 7.77 -2.67 4.23
CA ILE A 152 7.05 -1.42 4.00
C ILE A 152 5.83 -1.32 4.91
N THR A 153 5.50 -0.10 5.30
CA THR A 153 4.26 0.22 6.01
C THR A 153 3.48 1.26 5.22
N PRO A 154 2.60 0.83 4.28
CA PRO A 154 1.82 1.76 3.48
C PRO A 154 0.85 2.57 4.33
N LEU A 155 0.57 3.80 3.89
CA LEU A 155 -0.29 4.74 4.60
C LEU A 155 -1.66 4.16 4.94
N GLU A 156 -2.25 3.38 4.05
CA GLU A 156 -3.59 2.78 4.23
C GLU A 156 -3.67 1.79 5.39
N TYR A 157 -2.54 1.24 5.82
CA TYR A 157 -2.48 0.38 7.00
C TYR A 157 -2.34 1.20 8.29
N ASN A 158 -2.11 2.52 8.18
CA ASN A 158 -1.99 3.46 9.29
C ASN A 158 -3.25 4.33 9.49
N LEU A 159 -4.27 4.18 8.64
CA LEU A 159 -5.50 4.95 8.72
C LEU A 159 -6.43 4.42 9.81
N LYS A 160 -7.21 5.33 10.40
CA LYS A 160 -8.24 4.98 11.38
C LYS A 160 -9.40 4.23 10.71
N PRO A 161 -10.12 3.36 11.45
CA PRO A 161 -11.23 2.59 10.89
C PRO A 161 -12.30 3.42 10.20
N LEU A 162 -12.57 4.61 10.71
CA LEU A 162 -13.55 5.54 10.12
C LEU A 162 -13.09 6.07 8.76
N GLU A 163 -11.81 6.38 8.62
CA GLU A 163 -11.20 6.85 7.38
C GLU A 163 -11.18 5.73 6.33
N LEU A 164 -10.77 4.51 6.72
CA LEU A 164 -10.82 3.32 5.87
C LEU A 164 -12.24 3.05 5.36
N LYS A 165 -13.25 3.14 6.23
CA LYS A 165 -14.65 2.94 5.86
C LYS A 165 -15.15 4.01 4.89
N LEU A 166 -14.74 5.27 5.07
CA LEU A 166 -15.04 6.36 4.14
C LEU A 166 -14.43 6.10 2.76
N ILE A 167 -13.14 5.77 2.71
CA ILE A 167 -12.41 5.50 1.46
C ILE A 167 -13.03 4.30 0.73
N GLU A 168 -13.30 3.20 1.42
CA GLU A 168 -13.94 2.02 0.83
C GLU A 168 -15.31 2.34 0.22
N ARG A 169 -16.12 3.12 0.93
CA ARG A 169 -17.44 3.54 0.46
C ARG A 169 -17.36 4.37 -0.81
N VAL A 170 -16.46 5.36 -0.83
CA VAL A 170 -16.22 6.20 -2.01
C VAL A 170 -15.73 5.34 -3.17
N ARG A 171 -14.78 4.42 -2.93
CA ARG A 171 -14.28 3.49 -3.96
C ARG A 171 -15.42 2.65 -4.55
N LYS A 172 -16.31 2.07 -3.73
CA LYS A 172 -17.49 1.33 -4.21
C LYS A 172 -18.39 2.17 -5.10
N LYS A 173 -18.57 3.46 -4.78
CA LYS A 173 -19.32 4.39 -5.63
C LYS A 173 -18.60 4.66 -6.94
N MET A 174 -17.29 4.88 -6.91
CA MET A 174 -16.45 5.12 -8.10
C MET A 174 -16.51 3.94 -9.08
N ILE A 175 -16.40 2.71 -8.60
CA ILE A 175 -16.47 1.50 -9.44
C ILE A 175 -17.82 1.37 -10.16
N ARG A 176 -18.91 1.79 -9.53
CA ARG A 176 -20.24 1.76 -10.14
C ARG A 176 -20.45 2.88 -11.17
N HIS A 177 -19.66 3.93 -11.08
CA HIS A 177 -19.75 5.09 -11.96
C HIS A 177 -18.79 4.91 -13.13
N ARG A 178 -19.26 4.30 -14.23
CA ARG A 178 -18.49 4.13 -15.47
C ARG A 178 -18.89 5.25 -16.45
N PRO A 179 -18.04 6.26 -16.67
CA PRO A 179 -18.29 7.24 -17.69
C PRO A 179 -18.20 6.59 -19.09
N ALA A 180 -19.17 6.90 -19.96
CA ALA A 180 -19.21 6.37 -21.30
C ALA A 180 -18.04 6.87 -22.19
N ASP A 181 -17.47 8.01 -21.83
CA ASP A 181 -16.50 8.74 -22.67
C ASP A 181 -15.03 8.55 -22.23
N LEU A 182 -14.75 7.70 -21.24
CA LEU A 182 -13.41 7.51 -20.74
C LEU A 182 -12.65 6.49 -21.60
N ASN A 183 -11.59 6.95 -22.26
CA ASN A 183 -10.66 6.06 -22.92
C ASN A 183 -9.72 5.43 -21.90
N PHE A 184 -10.05 4.23 -21.43
CA PHE A 184 -9.23 3.47 -20.47
C PHE A 184 -7.88 2.99 -21.06
N ALA A 185 -7.66 3.18 -22.36
CA ALA A 185 -6.38 2.88 -23.00
C ALA A 185 -5.29 3.92 -22.66
N ASP A 186 -5.67 5.11 -22.15
CA ASP A 186 -4.73 6.11 -21.64
C ASP A 186 -4.75 6.10 -20.10
N PRO A 187 -3.73 5.48 -19.44
CA PRO A 187 -3.68 5.34 -17.99
C PRO A 187 -3.59 6.67 -17.26
N SER A 188 -2.86 7.65 -17.82
CA SER A 188 -2.63 8.95 -17.18
C SER A 188 -3.92 9.75 -17.08
N ASN A 189 -4.68 9.81 -18.16
CA ASN A 189 -5.99 10.49 -18.21
C ASN A 189 -7.00 9.80 -17.29
N SER A 190 -6.99 8.47 -17.26
CA SER A 190 -7.85 7.68 -16.37
C SER A 190 -7.54 7.97 -14.90
N ARG A 191 -6.26 8.02 -14.53
CA ARG A 191 -5.82 8.28 -13.15
C ARG A 191 -6.24 9.67 -12.67
N GLU A 192 -6.01 10.72 -13.48
CA GLU A 192 -6.40 12.09 -13.15
C GLU A 192 -7.93 12.23 -13.03
N TYR A 193 -8.66 11.60 -13.92
CA TYR A 193 -10.13 11.57 -13.85
C TYR A 193 -10.60 10.96 -12.52
N PHE A 194 -10.15 9.76 -12.18
CA PHE A 194 -10.56 9.08 -10.95
C PHE A 194 -10.09 9.81 -9.69
N LYS A 195 -8.93 10.44 -9.71
CA LYS A 195 -8.46 11.30 -8.63
C LYS A 195 -9.37 12.50 -8.39
N ARG A 196 -9.78 13.21 -9.46
CA ARG A 196 -10.69 14.35 -9.38
C ARG A 196 -12.09 13.94 -8.91
N MET A 197 -12.63 12.85 -9.46
CA MET A 197 -13.89 12.27 -9.04
C MET A 197 -13.86 11.83 -7.57
N GLY A 198 -12.78 11.16 -7.18
CA GLY A 198 -12.56 10.75 -5.79
C GLY A 198 -12.55 11.91 -4.82
N LYS A 199 -11.89 13.03 -5.15
CA LYS A 199 -11.91 14.26 -4.32
C LYS A 199 -13.34 14.76 -4.08
N GLN A 200 -14.13 14.86 -5.14
CA GLN A 200 -15.51 15.33 -5.04
C GLN A 200 -16.35 14.41 -4.15
N MET A 201 -16.30 13.10 -4.41
CA MET A 201 -17.07 12.11 -3.64
C MET A 201 -16.61 12.02 -2.18
N LEU A 202 -15.32 12.20 -1.88
CA LEU A 202 -14.80 12.25 -0.51
C LEU A 202 -15.38 13.42 0.26
N VAL A 203 -15.43 14.61 -0.34
CA VAL A 203 -15.98 15.81 0.28
C VAL A 203 -17.48 15.63 0.54
N ASP A 204 -18.24 15.10 -0.43
CA ASP A 204 -19.67 14.88 -0.32
C ASP A 204 -20.00 13.86 0.78
N ASP A 205 -19.31 12.72 0.81
CA ASP A 205 -19.52 11.68 1.83
C ASP A 205 -19.04 12.14 3.22
N ALA A 206 -17.92 12.85 3.31
CA ALA A 206 -17.44 13.41 4.57
C ALA A 206 -18.47 14.35 5.21
N ARG A 207 -19.16 15.17 4.41
CA ARG A 207 -20.25 16.04 4.88
C ARG A 207 -21.45 15.22 5.39
N VAL A 208 -21.85 14.18 4.65
CA VAL A 208 -22.98 13.31 5.05
C VAL A 208 -22.72 12.63 6.40
N TYR A 209 -21.47 12.24 6.67
CA TYR A 209 -21.08 11.54 7.91
C TYR A 209 -20.51 12.46 8.99
N ASN A 210 -20.55 13.77 8.76
CA ASN A 210 -19.99 14.78 9.68
C ASN A 210 -18.52 14.50 10.04
N ILE A 211 -17.71 14.10 9.04
CA ILE A 211 -16.29 13.86 9.18
C ILE A 211 -15.53 15.08 8.68
N ALA A 212 -14.76 15.72 9.56
CA ALA A 212 -13.90 16.83 9.17
C ALA A 212 -12.64 16.29 8.49
N LEU A 213 -12.45 16.61 7.21
CA LEU A 213 -11.24 16.29 6.45
C LEU A 213 -10.46 17.58 6.15
N THR A 214 -9.14 17.52 6.36
CA THR A 214 -8.24 18.59 5.92
C THR A 214 -8.01 18.50 4.40
N PRO A 215 -7.62 19.60 3.73
CA PRO A 215 -7.26 19.58 2.31
C PRO A 215 -6.15 18.58 1.99
N PHE A 216 -5.21 18.38 2.91
CA PHE A 216 -4.16 17.37 2.79
C PHE A 216 -4.73 15.95 2.78
N GLN A 217 -5.61 15.60 3.72
CA GLN A 217 -6.28 14.30 3.77
C GLN A 217 -7.11 14.03 2.51
N ILE A 218 -7.85 15.03 2.01
CA ILE A 218 -8.63 14.89 0.77
C ILE A 218 -7.72 14.55 -0.41
N ASN A 219 -6.58 15.24 -0.55
CA ASN A 219 -5.61 14.94 -1.60
C ASN A 219 -5.04 13.54 -1.44
N THR A 220 -4.56 13.19 -0.25
CA THR A 220 -3.95 11.89 0.06
C THR A 220 -4.94 10.73 -0.17
N TYR A 221 -6.18 10.85 0.31
CA TYR A 221 -7.19 9.80 0.11
C TYR A 221 -7.65 9.69 -1.34
N SER A 222 -7.68 10.80 -2.09
CA SER A 222 -7.97 10.73 -3.53
C SER A 222 -6.86 10.06 -4.34
N ASP A 223 -5.60 10.23 -3.94
CA ASP A 223 -4.47 9.51 -4.53
C ASP A 223 -4.54 8.02 -4.18
N LEU A 224 -4.90 7.68 -2.95
CA LEU A 224 -5.11 6.31 -2.52
C LEU A 224 -6.27 5.64 -3.29
N LEU A 225 -7.38 6.35 -3.52
CA LEU A 225 -8.48 5.86 -4.35
C LEU A 225 -8.03 5.58 -5.79
N ALA A 226 -7.25 6.48 -6.40
CA ALA A 226 -6.72 6.28 -7.74
C ALA A 226 -5.74 5.10 -7.79
N LYS A 227 -4.86 4.96 -6.80
CA LYS A 227 -3.91 3.85 -6.63
C LYS A 227 -4.60 2.48 -6.68
N TYR A 228 -5.74 2.32 -5.98
CA TYR A 228 -6.49 1.05 -5.90
C TYR A 228 -7.63 0.92 -6.91
N THR A 229 -7.86 1.91 -7.77
CA THR A 229 -8.90 1.84 -8.81
C THR A 229 -8.30 1.68 -10.21
N THR A 230 -7.29 2.48 -10.54
CA THR A 230 -6.63 2.49 -11.85
C THR A 230 -5.14 2.23 -11.79
N GLY A 231 -4.54 2.32 -10.61
CA GLY A 231 -3.12 2.10 -10.37
C GLY A 231 -2.74 0.64 -10.15
N LEU A 232 -1.50 0.42 -9.72
CA LEU A 232 -0.93 -0.90 -9.45
C LEU A 232 -1.09 -1.32 -7.95
N GLY A 233 -1.93 -0.61 -7.20
CA GLY A 233 -2.09 -0.89 -5.77
C GLY A 233 -0.77 -0.74 -5.01
N ILE A 234 -0.48 -1.70 -4.15
CA ILE A 234 0.71 -1.68 -3.29
C ILE A 234 2.04 -1.69 -4.06
N LEU A 235 2.06 -2.21 -5.29
CA LEU A 235 3.28 -2.20 -6.11
C LEU A 235 3.75 -0.78 -6.42
N GLU A 236 2.86 0.22 -6.44
CA GLU A 236 3.27 1.61 -6.61
C GLU A 236 4.18 2.10 -5.49
N ASP A 237 3.99 1.60 -4.28
CA ASP A 237 4.83 1.96 -3.13
C ASP A 237 6.25 1.40 -3.33
N LEU A 238 6.38 0.13 -3.73
CA LEU A 238 7.66 -0.48 -4.04
C LEU A 238 8.36 0.21 -5.23
N LEU A 239 7.60 0.52 -6.28
CA LEU A 239 8.12 1.21 -7.46
C LEU A 239 8.47 2.68 -7.20
N SER A 240 7.96 3.30 -6.14
CA SER A 240 8.27 4.68 -5.80
C SER A 240 9.65 4.86 -5.16
N ASP A 241 10.20 3.82 -4.54
CA ASP A 241 11.53 3.86 -3.94
C ASP A 241 12.61 3.88 -5.02
N GLU A 242 13.44 4.93 -5.05
CA GLU A 242 14.51 5.10 -6.05
C GLU A 242 15.63 4.07 -5.91
N ARG A 243 15.82 3.48 -4.72
CA ARG A 243 16.82 2.43 -4.47
C ARG A 243 16.40 1.08 -5.06
N VAL A 244 15.10 0.87 -5.29
CA VAL A 244 14.57 -0.35 -5.92
C VAL A 244 14.71 -0.24 -7.43
N THR A 245 15.38 -1.22 -8.04
CA THR A 245 15.57 -1.32 -9.50
C THR A 245 14.64 -2.32 -10.15
N ASP A 246 14.37 -3.44 -9.48
CA ASP A 246 13.52 -4.50 -10.00
C ASP A 246 12.54 -4.96 -8.93
N VAL A 247 11.34 -5.39 -9.35
CA VAL A 247 10.32 -6.00 -8.50
C VAL A 247 9.86 -7.30 -9.15
N TYR A 248 9.88 -8.40 -8.40
CA TYR A 248 9.51 -9.73 -8.87
C TYR A 248 8.34 -10.29 -8.08
N ILE A 249 7.39 -10.87 -8.80
CA ILE A 249 6.28 -11.63 -8.24
C ILE A 249 6.40 -13.05 -8.76
N ASN A 250 6.72 -13.98 -7.87
CA ASN A 250 6.90 -15.38 -8.20
C ASN A 250 5.63 -16.18 -7.93
N ALA A 251 5.28 -17.07 -8.85
CA ALA A 251 4.13 -17.96 -8.68
C ALA A 251 4.44 -19.14 -7.70
N PRO A 252 3.50 -19.55 -6.84
CA PRO A 252 2.21 -18.93 -6.55
C PRO A 252 2.34 -17.70 -5.64
N ALA A 253 1.75 -16.58 -6.02
CA ALA A 253 1.97 -15.27 -5.38
C ALA A 253 1.34 -15.14 -3.98
N ASP A 254 0.37 -15.95 -3.64
CA ASP A 254 -0.25 -16.00 -2.31
C ASP A 254 0.62 -16.69 -1.25
N LEU A 255 1.61 -17.50 -1.69
CA LEU A 255 2.56 -18.21 -0.84
C LEU A 255 3.95 -17.55 -0.85
N ASN A 256 4.31 -16.89 -1.95
CA ASN A 256 5.60 -16.23 -2.11
C ASN A 256 5.48 -14.72 -1.89
N PRO A 257 6.35 -14.11 -1.06
CA PRO A 257 6.39 -12.67 -0.95
C PRO A 257 6.84 -12.04 -2.28
N VAL A 258 6.47 -10.79 -2.47
CA VAL A 258 7.07 -9.98 -3.54
C VAL A 258 8.56 -9.81 -3.21
N HIS A 259 9.44 -9.91 -4.21
CA HIS A 259 10.86 -9.67 -4.08
C HIS A 259 11.24 -8.36 -4.78
N VAL A 260 12.23 -7.68 -4.24
CA VAL A 260 12.78 -6.46 -4.84
C VAL A 260 14.30 -6.56 -4.94
N VAL A 261 14.87 -5.91 -5.93
CA VAL A 261 16.32 -5.66 -5.98
C VAL A 261 16.55 -4.22 -5.55
N MET A 262 17.27 -4.05 -4.45
CA MET A 262 17.58 -2.75 -3.85
C MET A 262 19.10 -2.60 -3.76
N ASP A 263 19.64 -1.54 -4.38
CA ASP A 263 21.09 -1.27 -4.44
C ASP A 263 21.94 -2.45 -4.97
N GLY A 264 21.33 -3.34 -5.75
CA GLY A 264 21.95 -4.55 -6.31
C GLY A 264 21.81 -5.82 -5.47
N ASP A 265 21.21 -5.72 -4.28
CA ASP A 265 20.93 -6.87 -3.41
C ASP A 265 19.47 -7.33 -3.57
N GLU A 266 19.26 -8.65 -3.59
CA GLU A 266 17.93 -9.24 -3.56
C GLU A 266 17.35 -9.18 -2.15
N CYS A 267 16.09 -8.73 -2.04
CA CYS A 267 15.37 -8.61 -0.78
C CYS A 267 13.98 -9.25 -0.91
N ALA A 268 13.60 -10.08 0.05
CA ALA A 268 12.20 -10.45 0.22
C ALA A 268 11.43 -9.28 0.84
N THR A 269 10.17 -9.10 0.48
CA THR A 269 9.34 -8.06 1.10
C THR A 269 8.35 -8.66 2.10
N ASN A 270 7.67 -7.81 2.86
CA ASN A 270 6.54 -8.20 3.69
C ASN A 270 5.20 -8.24 2.94
N VAL A 271 5.20 -8.14 1.61
CA VAL A 271 4.02 -8.03 0.75
C VAL A 271 3.71 -9.34 0.05
N PHE A 272 2.45 -9.79 0.13
CA PHE A 272 1.91 -10.92 -0.62
C PHE A 272 0.73 -10.45 -1.45
N LEU A 273 0.69 -10.84 -2.72
CA LEU A 273 -0.40 -10.49 -3.63
C LEU A 273 -1.39 -11.64 -3.76
N SER A 274 -2.65 -11.32 -4.00
CA SER A 274 -3.66 -12.33 -4.30
C SER A 274 -3.69 -12.64 -5.80
N GLN A 275 -4.22 -13.81 -6.15
CA GLN A 275 -4.42 -14.17 -7.55
C GLN A 275 -5.34 -13.16 -8.26
N ASP A 276 -6.38 -12.67 -7.57
CA ASP A 276 -7.30 -11.67 -8.13
C ASP A 276 -6.59 -10.35 -8.49
N ASP A 277 -5.58 -9.93 -7.68
CA ASP A 277 -4.77 -8.76 -8.01
C ASP A 277 -3.98 -8.98 -9.30
N LEU A 278 -3.37 -10.16 -9.46
CA LEU A 278 -2.59 -10.52 -10.64
C LEU A 278 -3.45 -10.60 -11.88
N ASP A 279 -4.61 -11.26 -11.81
CA ASP A 279 -5.54 -11.38 -12.94
C ASP A 279 -6.10 -10.02 -13.37
N SER A 280 -6.34 -9.14 -12.39
CA SER A 280 -6.77 -7.76 -12.66
C SER A 280 -5.66 -6.95 -13.34
N MET A 281 -4.40 -7.12 -12.93
CA MET A 281 -3.25 -6.45 -13.53
C MET A 281 -3.02 -6.92 -14.97
N VAL A 282 -2.99 -8.23 -15.24
CA VAL A 282 -2.76 -8.73 -16.60
C VAL A 282 -3.88 -8.34 -17.53
N SER A 283 -5.13 -8.33 -17.07
CA SER A 283 -6.28 -7.87 -17.87
C SER A 283 -6.12 -6.41 -18.28
N ARG A 284 -5.64 -5.56 -17.38
CA ARG A 284 -5.33 -4.15 -17.65
C ARG A 284 -4.16 -4.01 -18.61
N PHE A 285 -3.09 -4.77 -18.41
CA PHE A 285 -1.91 -4.74 -19.29
C PHE A 285 -2.25 -5.16 -20.72
N ARG A 286 -3.12 -6.15 -20.89
CA ARG A 286 -3.69 -6.51 -22.22
C ARG A 286 -4.44 -5.35 -22.85
N ALA A 287 -5.28 -4.67 -22.07
CA ALA A 287 -6.06 -3.54 -22.56
C ALA A 287 -5.18 -2.35 -22.99
N ILE A 288 -4.12 -2.04 -22.22
CA ILE A 288 -3.19 -0.93 -22.50
C ILE A 288 -2.28 -1.26 -23.68
N SER A 289 -1.71 -2.48 -23.71
CA SER A 289 -0.74 -2.87 -24.75
C SER A 289 -1.40 -3.26 -26.07
N GLY A 290 -2.67 -3.65 -26.06
CA GLY A 290 -3.36 -4.25 -27.19
C GLY A 290 -2.81 -5.64 -27.58
N ARG A 291 -1.89 -6.19 -26.80
CA ARG A 291 -1.24 -7.48 -27.09
C ARG A 291 -2.07 -8.65 -26.55
N PRO A 292 -2.14 -9.78 -27.25
CA PRO A 292 -2.79 -10.98 -26.75
C PRO A 292 -1.95 -11.58 -25.60
N PHE A 293 -2.64 -12.18 -24.62
CA PHE A 293 -2.02 -12.96 -23.54
C PHE A 293 -2.96 -14.11 -23.15
N GLY A 294 -2.43 -15.30 -23.04
CA GLY A 294 -3.15 -16.54 -22.74
C GLY A 294 -2.30 -17.75 -23.11
N GLU A 295 -2.86 -18.95 -23.09
CA GLU A 295 -2.14 -20.21 -23.33
C GLU A 295 -1.35 -20.23 -24.65
N ALA A 296 -1.89 -19.64 -25.73
CA ALA A 296 -1.20 -19.55 -27.03
C ALA A 296 -0.08 -18.49 -27.05
N THR A 297 -0.15 -17.50 -26.19
CA THR A 297 0.83 -16.41 -26.06
C THR A 297 1.08 -16.14 -24.59
N PRO A 298 1.85 -17.02 -23.92
CA PRO A 298 1.99 -17.01 -22.46
C PRO A 298 2.93 -15.92 -21.91
N VAL A 299 3.48 -15.08 -22.78
CA VAL A 299 4.37 -13.98 -22.40
C VAL A 299 3.78 -12.66 -22.88
N LEU A 300 3.71 -11.69 -21.97
CA LEU A 300 3.34 -10.31 -22.26
C LEU A 300 4.47 -9.40 -21.81
N GLU A 301 5.04 -8.65 -22.74
CA GLU A 301 6.03 -7.62 -22.46
C GLU A 301 5.50 -6.25 -22.88
N MET A 302 5.68 -5.26 -22.01
CA MET A 302 5.25 -3.90 -22.29
C MET A 302 6.01 -2.88 -21.43
N GLU A 303 5.92 -1.62 -21.80
CA GLU A 303 6.39 -0.51 -21.01
C GLU A 303 5.21 0.22 -20.35
N LEU A 304 5.30 0.44 -19.05
CA LEU A 304 4.41 1.30 -18.29
C LEU A 304 5.06 2.67 -18.15
N LYS A 305 4.84 3.55 -19.13
CA LYS A 305 5.46 4.89 -19.22
C LYS A 305 5.16 5.74 -18.00
N GLU A 306 3.96 5.62 -17.43
CA GLU A 306 3.53 6.35 -16.23
C GLU A 306 4.46 6.09 -15.03
N TYR A 307 4.98 4.88 -14.92
CA TYR A 307 5.88 4.46 -13.83
C TYR A 307 7.35 4.43 -14.26
N GLY A 308 7.64 4.58 -15.56
CA GLY A 308 9.00 4.41 -16.10
C GLY A 308 9.51 2.98 -15.93
N VAL A 309 8.67 1.99 -16.19
CA VAL A 309 8.92 0.57 -15.87
C VAL A 309 8.62 -0.29 -17.08
N ARG A 310 9.55 -1.20 -17.42
CA ARG A 310 9.28 -2.35 -18.29
C ARG A 310 8.68 -3.47 -17.46
N VAL A 311 7.63 -4.09 -17.98
CA VAL A 311 6.94 -5.22 -17.34
C VAL A 311 6.99 -6.42 -18.25
N SER A 312 7.35 -7.57 -17.70
CA SER A 312 7.22 -8.89 -18.32
C SER A 312 6.29 -9.73 -17.46
N VAL A 313 5.30 -10.35 -18.09
CA VAL A 313 4.34 -11.26 -17.44
C VAL A 313 4.46 -12.62 -18.11
N ILE A 314 4.50 -13.67 -17.30
CA ILE A 314 4.53 -15.05 -17.75
C ILE A 314 3.36 -15.81 -17.13
N GLY A 315 2.62 -16.57 -17.95
CA GLY A 315 1.50 -17.37 -17.51
C GLY A 315 1.57 -18.80 -18.02
N ASP A 316 0.47 -19.52 -17.86
CA ASP A 316 0.33 -20.89 -18.34
C ASP A 316 0.50 -20.95 -19.89
N PRO A 317 1.22 -21.95 -20.45
CA PRO A 317 1.84 -23.13 -19.81
C PRO A 317 3.28 -22.93 -19.30
N LEU A 318 3.87 -21.75 -19.44
CA LEU A 318 5.25 -21.50 -19.03
C LEU A 318 5.39 -21.35 -17.50
N SER A 319 4.34 -20.91 -16.82
CA SER A 319 4.25 -20.81 -15.36
C SER A 319 3.02 -21.57 -14.87
N ALA A 320 3.18 -22.86 -14.63
CA ALA A 320 2.09 -23.77 -14.24
C ALA A 320 1.47 -23.45 -12.86
N ASN A 321 2.17 -22.72 -12.00
CA ASN A 321 1.73 -22.38 -10.64
C ASN A 321 1.01 -21.01 -10.57
N GLY A 322 0.71 -20.39 -11.70
CA GLY A 322 0.05 -19.10 -11.80
C GLY A 322 0.89 -18.03 -12.50
N LEU A 323 0.47 -16.78 -12.40
CA LEU A 323 1.13 -15.66 -13.06
C LEU A 323 2.42 -15.25 -12.34
N ALA A 324 3.48 -15.03 -13.09
CA ALA A 324 4.73 -14.42 -12.62
C ALA A 324 4.95 -13.08 -13.31
N TYR A 325 5.48 -12.10 -12.56
CA TYR A 325 5.74 -10.76 -13.07
C TYR A 325 7.16 -10.31 -12.75
N ALA A 326 7.75 -9.60 -13.69
CA ALA A 326 8.99 -8.88 -13.49
C ALA A 326 8.80 -7.41 -13.92
N PHE A 327 9.05 -6.50 -12.99
CA PHE A 327 9.03 -5.06 -13.24
C PHE A 327 10.46 -4.56 -13.14
N ARG A 328 10.98 -3.96 -14.21
CA ARG A 328 12.29 -3.35 -14.23
C ARG A 328 12.18 -1.86 -14.44
N LYS A 329 12.70 -1.09 -13.50
CA LYS A 329 12.68 0.37 -13.57
C LYS A 329 13.74 0.88 -14.56
N HIS A 330 13.34 1.85 -15.36
CA HIS A 330 14.31 2.60 -16.15
C HIS A 330 15.07 3.60 -15.26
N SER A 331 16.39 3.69 -15.47
CA SER A 331 17.17 4.71 -14.76
C SER A 331 16.65 6.10 -15.13
N ARG A 332 16.21 6.88 -14.14
CA ARG A 332 15.75 8.26 -14.34
C ARG A 332 16.87 9.19 -14.78
N THR A 333 18.10 8.87 -14.39
CA THR A 333 19.29 9.63 -14.77
C THR A 333 20.02 8.87 -15.85
N PRO A 334 20.26 9.48 -17.05
CA PRO A 334 20.95 8.80 -18.13
C PRO A 334 22.39 8.43 -17.71
N TRP A 335 22.85 7.31 -18.22
CA TRP A 335 24.26 6.96 -18.13
C TRP A 335 25.05 7.85 -19.07
N THR A 336 26.08 8.52 -18.55
CA THR A 336 27.03 9.37 -19.28
C THR A 336 28.44 8.87 -19.04
N LEU A 337 29.39 9.17 -19.92
CA LEU A 337 30.80 8.81 -19.70
C LEU A 337 31.33 9.43 -18.38
N PRO A 338 31.07 10.70 -18.02
CA PRO A 338 31.44 11.22 -16.72
C PRO A 338 30.84 10.46 -15.53
N ARG A 339 29.62 9.98 -15.64
CA ARG A 339 28.99 9.18 -14.57
C ARG A 339 29.69 7.81 -14.42
N LEU A 340 30.05 7.16 -15.54
CA LEU A 340 30.80 5.91 -15.53
C LEU A 340 32.22 6.08 -14.95
N ILE A 341 32.87 7.25 -15.15
CA ILE A 341 34.12 7.58 -14.51
C ILE A 341 33.94 7.74 -13.00
N ASN A 342 32.92 8.50 -12.58
CA ASN A 342 32.66 8.77 -11.17
C ASN A 342 32.31 7.50 -10.37
N THR A 343 31.65 6.53 -11.00
CA THR A 343 31.37 5.22 -10.40
C THR A 343 32.56 4.26 -10.45
N GLY A 344 33.69 4.67 -11.06
CA GLY A 344 34.87 3.82 -11.21
C GLY A 344 34.72 2.70 -12.25
N SER A 345 33.64 2.72 -13.05
CA SER A 345 33.38 1.69 -14.06
C SER A 345 34.34 1.74 -15.24
N ILE A 346 34.78 2.95 -15.62
CA ILE A 346 35.79 3.16 -16.68
C ILE A 346 36.81 4.19 -16.26
N SER A 347 38.03 4.10 -16.81
CA SER A 347 39.05 5.13 -16.60
C SER A 347 38.76 6.38 -17.46
N PRO A 348 39.23 7.59 -17.05
CA PRO A 348 39.11 8.78 -17.87
C PRO A 348 39.74 8.65 -19.26
N LEU A 349 40.85 7.91 -19.36
CA LEU A 349 41.51 7.62 -20.62
C LEU A 349 40.64 6.79 -21.56
N ALA A 350 40.00 5.73 -21.01
CA ALA A 350 39.10 4.89 -21.78
C ALA A 350 37.86 5.69 -22.25
N ALA A 351 37.31 6.55 -21.38
CA ALA A 351 36.18 7.40 -21.75
C ALA A 351 36.54 8.38 -22.87
N GLY A 352 37.70 9.01 -22.78
CA GLY A 352 38.21 9.91 -23.84
C GLY A 352 38.44 9.19 -25.16
N LEU A 353 38.95 7.96 -25.13
CA LEU A 353 39.10 7.11 -26.33
C LEU A 353 37.74 6.78 -26.94
N LEU A 354 36.74 6.37 -26.11
CA LEU A 354 35.38 6.07 -26.59
C LEU A 354 34.73 7.32 -27.22
N SER A 355 34.84 8.48 -26.61
CA SER A 355 34.31 9.72 -27.16
C SER A 355 34.97 10.04 -28.51
N PHE A 356 36.29 9.88 -28.63
CA PHE A 356 37.04 10.06 -29.90
C PHE A 356 36.60 9.09 -30.99
N LEU A 357 36.35 7.80 -30.63
CA LEU A 357 35.87 6.81 -31.57
C LEU A 357 34.47 7.13 -32.10
N MET A 358 33.58 7.65 -31.21
CA MET A 358 32.23 8.07 -31.58
C MET A 358 32.26 9.33 -32.50
N ASP A 359 33.13 10.28 -32.23
CA ASP A 359 33.31 11.46 -33.10
C ASP A 359 33.83 11.04 -34.48
N GLY A 360 34.69 10.04 -34.53
CA GLY A 360 35.23 9.44 -35.76
C GLY A 360 34.26 8.51 -36.50
N GLN A 361 33.03 8.34 -36.03
CA GLN A 361 31.98 7.49 -36.63
C GLN A 361 32.38 6.01 -36.83
N LEU A 362 33.13 5.46 -35.93
CA LEU A 362 33.59 4.09 -36.00
C LEU A 362 32.51 3.11 -35.58
N SER A 363 32.50 1.93 -36.20
CA SER A 363 31.61 0.83 -35.77
C SER A 363 32.12 0.24 -34.47
N VAL A 364 31.26 0.17 -33.47
CA VAL A 364 31.59 -0.34 -32.14
C VAL A 364 30.63 -1.48 -31.78
N LEU A 365 31.20 -2.57 -31.27
CA LEU A 365 30.45 -3.68 -30.69
C LEU A 365 30.69 -3.71 -29.18
N VAL A 366 29.58 -3.62 -28.39
CA VAL A 366 29.61 -3.77 -26.94
C VAL A 366 29.08 -5.15 -26.55
N ALA A 367 29.97 -5.98 -25.99
CA ALA A 367 29.66 -7.34 -25.59
C ALA A 367 30.01 -7.60 -24.11
N GLY A 368 29.35 -8.52 -23.48
CA GLY A 368 29.58 -8.91 -22.08
C GLY A 368 28.40 -9.74 -21.53
N ASP A 369 28.51 -10.22 -20.30
CA ASP A 369 27.48 -11.02 -19.63
C ASP A 369 26.24 -10.23 -19.23
N VAL A 370 25.19 -10.91 -18.79
CA VAL A 370 23.99 -10.29 -18.24
C VAL A 370 24.39 -9.46 -17.00
N GLY A 371 23.87 -8.23 -16.88
CA GLY A 371 24.23 -7.34 -15.78
C GLY A 371 25.58 -6.61 -15.90
N ALA A 372 26.42 -6.91 -16.90
CA ALA A 372 27.74 -6.29 -17.07
C ALA A 372 27.74 -4.79 -17.48
N GLY A 373 26.56 -4.18 -17.62
CA GLY A 373 26.43 -2.76 -17.97
C GLY A 373 26.55 -2.41 -19.45
N LYS A 374 26.38 -3.40 -20.35
CA LYS A 374 26.44 -3.20 -21.82
C LYS A 374 25.58 -2.02 -22.31
N THR A 375 24.30 -2.06 -21.96
CA THR A 375 23.34 -1.02 -22.36
C THR A 375 23.68 0.32 -21.72
N SER A 376 24.15 0.34 -20.48
CA SER A 376 24.57 1.56 -19.79
C SER A 376 25.75 2.23 -20.52
N LEU A 377 26.74 1.44 -20.94
CA LEU A 377 27.87 1.93 -21.72
C LEU A 377 27.43 2.39 -23.10
N LEU A 378 26.58 1.61 -23.79
CA LEU A 378 26.05 1.99 -25.09
C LEU A 378 25.28 3.30 -25.04
N CYS A 379 24.39 3.47 -24.06
CA CYS A 379 23.66 4.72 -23.84
C CYS A 379 24.61 5.90 -23.59
N ALA A 380 25.67 5.72 -22.79
CA ALA A 380 26.66 6.74 -22.54
C ALA A 380 27.42 7.14 -23.83
N MET A 381 27.75 6.16 -24.68
CA MET A 381 28.40 6.40 -25.97
C MET A 381 27.47 7.10 -26.97
N LEU A 382 26.17 6.76 -27.00
CA LEU A 382 25.19 7.44 -27.86
C LEU A 382 25.07 8.93 -27.59
N LEU A 383 25.29 9.37 -26.34
CA LEU A 383 25.29 10.80 -25.98
C LEU A 383 26.52 11.55 -26.48
N GLU A 384 27.59 10.86 -26.84
CA GLU A 384 28.80 11.46 -27.44
C GLU A 384 28.64 11.71 -28.95
N ILE A 385 27.58 11.15 -29.57
CA ILE A 385 27.34 11.41 -31.00
C ILE A 385 26.97 12.86 -31.21
N PRO A 386 27.67 13.59 -32.12
CA PRO A 386 27.35 14.97 -32.39
C PRO A 386 25.88 15.19 -32.80
N GLN A 387 25.24 16.22 -32.28
CA GLN A 387 23.80 16.50 -32.46
C GLN A 387 23.36 16.67 -33.93
N LYS A 388 24.30 16.92 -34.84
CA LYS A 388 24.02 17.00 -36.29
C LYS A 388 23.64 15.69 -36.93
N TYR A 389 23.91 14.55 -36.27
CA TYR A 389 23.61 13.23 -36.81
C TYR A 389 22.27 12.71 -36.29
N ARG A 390 21.57 12.02 -37.17
CA ARG A 390 20.34 11.28 -36.84
C ARG A 390 20.70 9.94 -36.27
N ILE A 391 20.18 9.63 -35.09
CA ILE A 391 20.32 8.34 -34.46
C ILE A 391 19.06 7.52 -34.72
N LEU A 392 19.23 6.27 -35.13
CA LEU A 392 18.17 5.29 -35.30
C LEU A 392 18.47 4.12 -34.37
N THR A 393 17.51 3.75 -33.51
CA THR A 393 17.62 2.58 -32.64
C THR A 393 16.77 1.43 -33.19
N ILE A 394 17.26 0.21 -33.06
CA ILE A 394 16.51 -1.03 -33.36
C ILE A 394 16.57 -1.83 -32.08
N GLU A 395 15.41 -2.06 -31.49
CA GLU A 395 15.26 -2.71 -30.18
C GLU A 395 14.17 -3.76 -30.27
N ASP A 396 14.26 -4.80 -29.42
CA ASP A 396 13.28 -5.91 -29.43
C ASP A 396 11.96 -5.55 -28.72
N THR A 397 11.91 -4.44 -28.00
CA THR A 397 10.73 -4.05 -27.19
C THR A 397 10.33 -2.62 -27.41
#